data_9aea1a2ff81e1ffb13e5450d3b47e638
#
_entry.id   9aea1a2ff81e1ffb13e5450d3b47e638
#
_cell.length_a   1.000
_cell.length_b   1.000
_cell.length_c   1.000
_cell.angle_alpha   90.00
_cell.angle_beta   90.00
_cell.angle_gamma   90.00
#
_symmetry.space_group_name_H-M   'P 1'
#
loop_
_entity.id
_entity.type
_entity.pdbx_description
1 polymer ?
#
loop_
_entity_poly.entity_id
_entity_poly.type
_entity_poly.pdbx_seq_one_letter_code
_entity_poly.pdbx_strand_id
1 'polypeptide(L)'
;MSDASQRPDHKDLWDKLQIVMAPLGGLLTALAVASLGFFGSRALEQQQSSEEKLRLYSELMSRREESEATLRKEMFQSIIGSFFDPSASSLDVRILKMELLAQNFHEALNMTPLFLHLRREIASTAATSQARRAHEVRLSELAREVTRKQMIVLESGGRRHDWTVLLSDSLIDGSTSAQLEDVVLSLDGVERRFRVTVLRADTAQREMKIGLEIDTKAQPGVAETATGRYAIEFDVGFYSSPMIDNTRLSNDQRVAIVLTDMNDAGGNLSLVFFPGSRASLREKPYYEEILRKLASP
;
A
#
# COMPACT_ATOMS: atom_id res chain seq x y z
N MET A 1 70.93 80.69 40.33
CA MET A 1 70.62 79.69 41.39
C MET A 1 69.13 79.45 41.28
N SER A 2 68.67 78.39 40.67
CA SER A 2 67.29 77.89 40.75
C SER A 2 67.33 76.43 40.45
N ASP A 3 67.11 75.72 41.43
CA ASP A 3 67.08 74.27 41.55
C ASP A 3 65.80 73.73 40.86
N ALA A 4 65.96 72.91 39.83
CA ALA A 4 64.86 72.26 39.13
C ALA A 4 64.72 70.87 39.72
N SER A 5 63.83 70.70 40.63
CA SER A 5 63.42 69.37 41.23
C SER A 5 62.78 68.54 40.14
N GLN A 6 63.45 67.51 39.69
CA GLN A 6 62.85 66.38 38.93
C GLN A 6 61.84 65.65 39.78
N ARG A 7 60.55 65.68 39.38
CA ARG A 7 59.51 64.77 39.89
C ARG A 7 59.70 63.41 39.27
N PRO A 8 59.67 62.30 40.00
CA PRO A 8 59.72 60.99 39.42
C PRO A 8 58.37 60.70 38.71
N ASP A 9 58.48 60.34 37.47
CA ASP A 9 57.34 59.89 36.65
C ASP A 9 56.80 58.56 37.29
N HIS A 10 55.72 58.74 38.02
CA HIS A 10 54.87 57.58 38.38
C HIS A 10 54.18 57.08 37.14
N LYS A 11 54.74 56.04 36.51
CA LYS A 11 54.02 55.28 35.48
C LYS A 11 52.73 54.78 36.05
N ASP A 12 51.64 55.39 35.56
CA ASP A 12 50.30 55.17 36.03
C ASP A 12 49.89 53.68 35.76
N LEU A 13 49.18 53.11 36.66
CA LEU A 13 48.69 51.73 36.53
C LEU A 13 47.98 51.46 35.20
N TRP A 14 47.42 52.52 34.63
CA TRP A 14 46.78 52.49 33.32
C TRP A 14 47.73 52.25 32.15
N ASP A 15 48.95 52.83 32.17
CA ASP A 15 49.95 52.62 31.15
C ASP A 15 50.47 51.15 31.17
N LYS A 16 50.60 50.58 32.37
CA LYS A 16 51.00 49.20 32.51
C LYS A 16 49.89 48.26 32.06
N LEU A 17 48.60 48.61 32.31
CA LEU A 17 47.46 47.84 31.85
C LEU A 17 47.34 47.87 30.33
N GLN A 18 47.59 49.00 29.70
CA GLN A 18 47.53 49.19 28.24
C GLN A 18 48.61 48.37 27.52
N ILE A 19 49.82 48.29 28.05
CA ILE A 19 50.95 47.50 27.51
C ILE A 19 50.61 45.98 27.55
N VAL A 20 49.91 45.52 28.55
CA VAL A 20 49.52 44.10 28.69
C VAL A 20 48.23 43.75 27.92
N MET A 21 47.29 44.72 27.83
CA MET A 21 46.04 44.50 27.14
C MET A 21 46.18 44.36 25.62
N ALA A 22 47.13 45.07 25.00
CA ALA A 22 47.34 45.01 23.55
C ALA A 22 47.73 43.57 23.06
N PRO A 23 48.69 42.89 23.64
CA PRO A 23 49.02 41.50 23.25
C PRO A 23 47.93 40.49 23.66
N LEU A 24 47.25 40.73 24.78
CA LEU A 24 46.12 39.91 25.22
C LEU A 24 44.92 39.96 24.25
N GLY A 25 44.62 41.16 23.69
CA GLY A 25 43.58 41.32 22.66
C GLY A 25 43.89 40.49 21.36
N GLY A 26 45.15 40.52 20.92
CA GLY A 26 45.57 39.70 19.78
C GLY A 26 45.48 38.19 20.02
N LEU A 27 45.85 37.77 21.24
CA LEU A 27 45.82 36.34 21.64
C LEU A 27 44.35 35.84 21.76
N LEU A 28 43.47 36.67 22.32
CA LEU A 28 42.02 36.35 22.39
C LEU A 28 41.38 36.26 21.03
N THR A 29 41.75 37.19 20.11
CA THR A 29 41.24 37.15 18.74
C THR A 29 41.73 35.93 18.00
N ALA A 30 43.01 35.57 18.12
CA ALA A 30 43.56 34.38 17.51
C ALA A 30 42.90 33.08 18.08
N LEU A 31 42.66 33.05 19.36
CA LEU A 31 41.96 31.92 20.00
C LEU A 31 40.50 31.81 19.56
N ALA A 32 39.81 32.92 19.42
CA ALA A 32 38.43 32.94 18.92
C ALA A 32 38.32 32.47 17.46
N VAL A 33 39.25 32.91 16.60
CA VAL A 33 39.31 32.49 15.19
C VAL A 33 39.67 31.02 15.07
N ALA A 34 40.65 30.55 15.85
CA ALA A 34 41.01 29.13 15.89
C ALA A 34 39.88 28.23 16.41
N SER A 35 39.12 28.69 17.41
CA SER A 35 37.97 27.98 17.95
C SER A 35 36.82 27.93 16.93
N LEU A 36 36.48 29.05 16.28
CA LEU A 36 35.48 29.09 15.23
C LEU A 36 35.84 28.20 14.03
N GLY A 37 37.11 28.20 13.64
CA GLY A 37 37.61 27.32 12.59
C GLY A 37 37.48 25.84 12.96
N PHE A 38 37.85 25.48 14.18
CA PHE A 38 37.77 24.10 14.64
C PHE A 38 36.34 23.59 14.82
N PHE A 39 35.46 24.40 15.41
CA PHE A 39 34.07 24.01 15.54
C PHE A 39 33.32 24.05 14.20
N GLY A 40 33.63 25.00 13.35
CA GLY A 40 33.06 25.10 11.99
C GLY A 40 33.45 23.89 11.12
N SER A 41 34.75 23.48 11.12
CA SER A 41 35.17 22.31 10.36
C SER A 41 34.52 21.03 10.87
N ARG A 42 34.41 20.86 12.20
CA ARG A 42 33.71 19.69 12.76
C ARG A 42 32.23 19.62 12.44
N ALA A 43 31.54 20.76 12.46
CA ALA A 43 30.13 20.82 12.09
C ALA A 43 29.92 20.47 10.61
N LEU A 44 30.81 20.98 9.72
CA LEU A 44 30.81 20.65 8.30
C LEU A 44 31.11 19.17 8.04
N GLU A 45 32.13 18.60 8.71
CA GLU A 45 32.47 17.18 8.59
C GLU A 45 31.32 16.27 9.08
N GLN A 46 30.63 16.62 10.15
CA GLN A 46 29.46 15.88 10.63
C GLN A 46 28.29 15.95 9.64
N GLN A 47 28.05 17.12 9.05
CA GLN A 47 27.00 17.31 8.08
C GLN A 47 27.30 16.54 6.78
N GLN A 48 28.52 16.65 6.25
CA GLN A 48 28.97 15.89 5.09
C GLN A 48 28.90 14.38 5.32
N SER A 49 29.38 13.90 6.49
CA SER A 49 29.30 12.47 6.85
C SER A 49 27.87 11.96 6.93
N SER A 50 26.92 12.76 7.43
CA SER A 50 25.50 12.36 7.48
C SER A 50 24.85 12.36 6.09
N GLU A 51 25.18 13.32 5.23
CA GLU A 51 24.71 13.36 3.84
C GLU A 51 25.29 12.21 3.01
N GLU A 52 26.58 11.89 3.17
CA GLU A 52 27.18 10.73 2.52
C GLU A 52 26.54 9.41 2.97
N LYS A 53 26.29 9.25 4.26
CA LYS A 53 25.60 8.06 4.79
C LYS A 53 24.19 7.92 4.25
N LEU A 54 23.42 9.01 4.18
CA LEU A 54 22.08 9.02 3.59
C LEU A 54 22.11 8.70 2.10
N ARG A 55 23.07 9.26 1.36
CA ARG A 55 23.25 8.98 -0.07
C ARG A 55 23.65 7.52 -0.30
N LEU A 56 24.59 7.00 0.47
CA LEU A 56 25.04 5.60 0.39
C LEU A 56 23.89 4.64 0.75
N TYR A 57 23.12 4.96 1.79
CA TYR A 57 21.94 4.20 2.17
C TYR A 57 20.87 4.20 1.07
N SER A 58 20.58 5.36 0.49
CA SER A 58 19.66 5.50 -0.62
C SER A 58 20.12 4.71 -1.85
N GLU A 59 21.42 4.76 -2.18
CA GLU A 59 21.99 4.00 -3.31
C GLU A 59 21.94 2.49 -3.06
N LEU A 60 22.27 2.04 -1.85
CA LEU A 60 22.17 0.62 -1.48
C LEU A 60 20.73 0.12 -1.53
N MET A 61 19.78 0.92 -1.04
CA MET A 61 18.35 0.57 -1.10
C MET A 61 17.85 0.51 -2.55
N SER A 62 18.23 1.48 -3.39
CA SER A 62 17.89 1.49 -4.82
C SER A 62 18.45 0.27 -5.56
N ARG A 63 19.72 -0.06 -5.32
CA ARG A 63 20.34 -1.26 -5.92
C ARG A 63 19.70 -2.55 -5.44
N ARG A 64 19.32 -2.61 -4.16
CA ARG A 64 18.60 -3.75 -3.62
C ARG A 64 17.22 -3.90 -4.27
N GLU A 65 16.46 -2.83 -4.38
CA GLU A 65 15.15 -2.82 -5.05
C GLU A 65 15.25 -3.23 -6.52
N GLU A 66 16.27 -2.75 -7.24
CA GLU A 66 16.51 -3.12 -8.62
C GLU A 66 16.89 -4.60 -8.77
N SER A 67 17.75 -5.12 -7.89
CA SER A 67 18.11 -6.54 -7.85
C SER A 67 16.89 -7.42 -7.52
N GLU A 68 16.10 -7.04 -6.52
CA GLU A 68 14.87 -7.77 -6.17
C GLU A 68 13.84 -7.72 -7.30
N ALA A 69 13.69 -6.59 -7.98
CA ALA A 69 12.80 -6.44 -9.12
C ALA A 69 13.24 -7.33 -10.31
N THR A 70 14.55 -7.40 -10.56
CA THR A 70 15.12 -8.25 -11.60
C THR A 70 14.91 -9.74 -11.30
N LEU A 71 15.21 -10.17 -10.07
CA LEU A 71 14.96 -11.54 -9.63
C LEU A 71 13.47 -11.92 -9.71
N ARG A 72 12.57 -11.02 -9.29
CA ARG A 72 11.13 -11.24 -9.41
C ARG A 72 10.70 -11.37 -10.87
N LYS A 73 11.25 -10.53 -11.76
CA LYS A 73 10.97 -10.61 -13.20
C LYS A 73 11.42 -11.93 -13.80
N GLU A 74 12.64 -12.38 -13.49
CA GLU A 74 13.18 -13.65 -13.98
C GLU A 74 12.38 -14.84 -13.45
N MET A 75 12.06 -14.87 -12.17
CA MET A 75 11.18 -15.88 -11.56
C MET A 75 9.81 -15.90 -12.25
N PHE A 76 9.20 -14.74 -12.44
CA PHE A 76 7.91 -14.62 -13.11
C PHE A 76 7.97 -15.19 -14.53
N GLN A 77 8.94 -14.78 -15.32
CA GLN A 77 9.13 -15.26 -16.70
C GLN A 77 9.33 -16.77 -16.75
N SER A 78 10.15 -17.33 -15.85
CA SER A 78 10.39 -18.77 -15.76
C SER A 78 9.13 -19.55 -15.40
N ILE A 79 8.36 -19.09 -14.39
CA ILE A 79 7.15 -19.78 -13.94
C ILE A 79 6.07 -19.68 -15.02
N ILE A 80 5.82 -18.49 -15.57
CA ILE A 80 4.78 -18.27 -16.60
C ILE A 80 5.12 -19.03 -17.87
N GLY A 81 6.36 -18.97 -18.36
CA GLY A 81 6.78 -19.72 -19.55
C GLY A 81 6.51 -21.21 -19.40
N SER A 82 6.84 -21.76 -18.23
CA SER A 82 6.61 -23.18 -17.95
C SER A 82 5.14 -23.52 -17.61
N PHE A 83 4.34 -22.54 -17.19
CA PHE A 83 2.91 -22.75 -16.90
C PHE A 83 2.10 -23.03 -18.16
N PHE A 84 2.43 -22.36 -19.26
CA PHE A 84 1.75 -22.49 -20.54
C PHE A 84 2.34 -23.58 -21.47
N ASP A 85 3.38 -24.27 -21.04
CA ASP A 85 3.93 -25.39 -21.82
C ASP A 85 3.03 -26.64 -21.72
N PRO A 86 2.34 -27.03 -22.79
CA PRO A 86 1.39 -28.15 -22.76
C PRO A 86 2.09 -29.51 -22.61
N SER A 87 3.37 -29.61 -22.95
CA SER A 87 4.11 -30.88 -23.02
C SER A 87 4.74 -31.30 -21.70
N ALA A 88 4.85 -30.37 -20.72
CA ALA A 88 5.78 -30.54 -19.63
C ALA A 88 5.17 -30.79 -18.25
N SER A 89 3.83 -30.70 -18.03
CA SER A 89 3.36 -30.73 -16.64
C SER A 89 1.99 -31.32 -16.41
N SER A 90 1.93 -32.26 -15.47
CA SER A 90 0.67 -32.74 -14.90
C SER A 90 -0.10 -31.58 -14.23
N LEU A 91 -1.41 -31.77 -14.02
CA LEU A 91 -2.26 -30.81 -13.33
C LEU A 91 -1.72 -30.42 -11.93
N ASP A 92 -1.16 -31.39 -11.19
CA ASP A 92 -0.50 -31.14 -9.90
C ASP A 92 0.65 -30.13 -10.00
N VAL A 93 1.48 -30.27 -11.03
CA VAL A 93 2.62 -29.36 -11.26
C VAL A 93 2.10 -27.96 -11.62
N ARG A 94 1.03 -27.85 -12.41
CA ARG A 94 0.43 -26.55 -12.73
C ARG A 94 -0.18 -25.87 -11.50
N ILE A 95 -0.85 -26.63 -10.63
CA ILE A 95 -1.36 -26.09 -9.37
C ILE A 95 -0.19 -25.64 -8.50
N LEU A 96 0.89 -26.40 -8.40
CA LEU A 96 2.10 -25.99 -7.66
C LEU A 96 2.71 -24.69 -8.21
N LYS A 97 2.80 -24.56 -9.54
CA LYS A 97 3.27 -23.31 -10.17
C LYS A 97 2.35 -22.14 -9.86
N MET A 98 1.03 -22.36 -9.82
CA MET A 98 0.07 -21.35 -9.41
C MET A 98 0.25 -20.94 -7.94
N GLU A 99 0.54 -21.88 -7.04
CA GLU A 99 0.87 -21.60 -5.64
C GLU A 99 2.13 -20.72 -5.53
N LEU A 100 3.18 -21.05 -6.29
CA LEU A 100 4.40 -20.25 -6.31
C LEU A 100 4.15 -18.82 -6.83
N LEU A 101 3.35 -18.68 -7.89
CA LEU A 101 2.93 -17.36 -8.39
C LEU A 101 2.14 -16.60 -7.33
N ALA A 102 1.17 -17.25 -6.69
CA ALA A 102 0.33 -16.67 -5.67
C ALA A 102 1.12 -16.21 -4.45
N GLN A 103 2.11 -16.97 -4.02
CA GLN A 103 2.93 -16.61 -2.87
C GLN A 103 3.83 -15.41 -3.13
N ASN A 104 4.36 -15.28 -4.35
CA ASN A 104 5.38 -14.29 -4.67
C ASN A 104 4.83 -13.04 -5.39
N PHE A 105 3.67 -13.14 -6.06
CA PHE A 105 3.19 -12.09 -6.96
C PHE A 105 1.73 -11.68 -6.76
N HIS A 106 1.08 -12.11 -5.67
CA HIS A 106 -0.34 -11.81 -5.42
C HIS A 106 -0.68 -10.31 -5.35
N GLU A 107 0.29 -9.46 -5.05
CA GLU A 107 0.09 -8.00 -5.01
C GLU A 107 0.26 -7.33 -6.37
N ALA A 108 1.04 -7.94 -7.27
CA ALA A 108 1.44 -7.33 -8.54
C ALA A 108 0.73 -7.92 -9.76
N LEU A 109 0.19 -9.15 -9.65
CA LEU A 109 -0.35 -9.91 -10.77
C LEU A 109 -1.84 -10.19 -10.59
N ASN A 110 -2.64 -9.88 -11.63
CA ASN A 110 -4.00 -10.38 -11.71
C ASN A 110 -4.00 -11.87 -12.06
N MET A 111 -4.27 -12.70 -11.06
CA MET A 111 -4.23 -14.15 -11.21
C MET A 111 -5.57 -14.75 -11.61
N THR A 112 -6.64 -13.96 -11.69
CA THR A 112 -7.98 -14.40 -12.07
C THR A 112 -7.98 -15.27 -13.33
N PRO A 113 -7.32 -14.86 -14.45
CA PRO A 113 -7.31 -15.69 -15.66
C PRO A 113 -6.67 -17.07 -15.45
N LEU A 114 -5.63 -17.15 -14.61
CA LEU A 114 -4.94 -18.40 -14.30
C LEU A 114 -5.80 -19.32 -13.42
N PHE A 115 -6.46 -18.76 -12.40
CA PHE A 115 -7.42 -19.50 -11.58
C PHE A 115 -8.57 -20.07 -12.40
N LEU A 116 -9.18 -19.26 -13.26
CA LEU A 116 -10.27 -19.68 -14.13
C LEU A 116 -9.82 -20.71 -15.19
N HIS A 117 -8.59 -20.58 -15.67
CA HIS A 117 -8.00 -21.57 -16.59
C HIS A 117 -7.82 -22.92 -15.90
N LEU A 118 -7.14 -22.96 -14.74
CA LEU A 118 -6.94 -24.18 -13.98
C LEU A 118 -8.27 -24.85 -13.57
N ARG A 119 -9.25 -24.05 -13.15
CA ARG A 119 -10.58 -24.56 -12.81
C ARG A 119 -11.25 -25.26 -13.98
N ARG A 120 -11.21 -24.67 -15.21
CA ARG A 120 -11.72 -25.31 -16.42
C ARG A 120 -10.97 -26.60 -16.74
N GLU A 121 -9.66 -26.59 -16.57
CA GLU A 121 -8.83 -27.76 -16.80
C GLU A 121 -9.14 -28.88 -15.80
N ILE A 122 -9.29 -28.58 -14.51
CA ILE A 122 -9.74 -29.55 -13.48
C ILE A 122 -11.09 -30.17 -13.87
N ALA A 123 -12.04 -29.34 -14.32
CA ALA A 123 -13.36 -29.80 -14.71
C ALA A 123 -13.32 -30.71 -15.96
N SER A 124 -12.44 -30.44 -16.92
CA SER A 124 -12.32 -31.21 -18.17
C SER A 124 -11.43 -32.44 -18.09
N THR A 125 -10.62 -32.57 -17.02
CA THR A 125 -9.69 -33.68 -16.88
C THR A 125 -10.46 -34.99 -16.59
N ALA A 126 -10.10 -36.07 -17.29
CA ALA A 126 -10.64 -37.41 -17.12
C ALA A 126 -10.13 -38.11 -15.81
N ALA A 127 -10.01 -37.35 -14.73
CA ALA A 127 -9.61 -37.85 -13.42
C ALA A 127 -10.80 -38.47 -12.67
N THR A 128 -10.49 -39.30 -11.68
CA THR A 128 -11.52 -39.79 -10.75
C THR A 128 -12.20 -38.62 -10.05
N SER A 129 -13.45 -38.79 -9.65
CA SER A 129 -14.19 -37.74 -8.90
C SER A 129 -13.47 -37.31 -7.62
N GLN A 130 -12.73 -38.20 -6.98
CA GLN A 130 -11.94 -37.93 -5.78
C GLN A 130 -10.71 -37.03 -6.12
N ALA A 131 -9.95 -37.35 -7.16
CA ALA A 131 -8.80 -36.55 -7.59
C ALA A 131 -9.24 -35.12 -8.02
N ARG A 132 -10.35 -35.04 -8.76
CA ARG A 132 -10.92 -33.76 -9.16
C ARG A 132 -11.29 -32.88 -7.94
N ARG A 133 -12.00 -33.44 -6.96
CA ARG A 133 -12.32 -32.72 -5.72
C ARG A 133 -11.07 -32.26 -4.96
N ALA A 134 -10.03 -33.11 -4.90
CA ALA A 134 -8.78 -32.74 -4.24
C ALA A 134 -8.14 -31.51 -4.90
N HIS A 135 -8.10 -31.44 -6.23
CA HIS A 135 -7.59 -30.30 -6.97
C HIS A 135 -8.46 -29.06 -6.79
N GLU A 136 -9.79 -29.20 -6.82
CA GLU A 136 -10.72 -28.09 -6.58
C GLU A 136 -10.56 -27.51 -5.16
N VAL A 137 -10.42 -28.35 -4.15
CA VAL A 137 -10.17 -27.91 -2.76
C VAL A 137 -8.87 -27.16 -2.68
N ARG A 138 -7.77 -27.71 -3.22
CA ARG A 138 -6.44 -27.07 -3.21
C ARG A 138 -6.45 -25.72 -3.91
N LEU A 139 -7.09 -25.61 -5.08
CA LEU A 139 -7.23 -24.36 -5.80
C LEU A 139 -8.07 -23.34 -5.01
N SER A 140 -9.12 -23.78 -4.35
CA SER A 140 -9.98 -22.93 -3.53
C SER A 140 -9.27 -22.44 -2.27
N GLU A 141 -8.47 -23.27 -1.62
CA GLU A 141 -7.65 -22.88 -0.46
C GLU A 141 -6.62 -21.84 -0.84
N LEU A 142 -5.97 -22.01 -2.00
CA LEU A 142 -5.04 -21.01 -2.52
C LEU A 142 -5.71 -19.66 -2.79
N ALA A 143 -6.91 -19.67 -3.41
CA ALA A 143 -7.66 -18.43 -3.65
C ALA A 143 -8.03 -17.73 -2.33
N ARG A 144 -8.50 -18.49 -1.33
CA ARG A 144 -8.80 -17.94 0.02
C ARG A 144 -7.57 -17.33 0.67
N GLU A 145 -6.42 -18.01 0.58
CA GLU A 145 -5.17 -17.52 1.20
C GLU A 145 -4.72 -16.20 0.57
N VAL A 146 -4.78 -16.07 -0.75
CA VAL A 146 -4.44 -14.83 -1.45
C VAL A 146 -5.41 -13.71 -1.08
N THR A 147 -6.72 -14.01 -1.09
CA THR A 147 -7.76 -13.05 -0.68
C THR A 147 -7.52 -12.57 0.75
N ARG A 148 -7.25 -13.51 1.68
CA ARG A 148 -6.97 -13.19 3.07
C ARG A 148 -5.76 -12.25 3.22
N LYS A 149 -4.66 -12.50 2.50
CA LYS A 149 -3.48 -11.63 2.53
C LYS A 149 -3.78 -10.22 2.04
N GLN A 150 -4.51 -10.08 0.93
CA GLN A 150 -4.91 -8.79 0.41
C GLN A 150 -5.86 -8.05 1.36
N MET A 151 -6.82 -8.77 1.94
CA MET A 151 -7.75 -8.20 2.91
C MET A 151 -7.04 -7.62 4.13
N ILE A 152 -6.04 -8.32 4.70
CA ILE A 152 -5.24 -7.83 5.84
C ILE A 152 -4.59 -6.47 5.51
N VAL A 153 -4.06 -6.29 4.31
CA VAL A 153 -3.45 -5.02 3.90
C VAL A 153 -4.49 -3.89 3.85
N LEU A 154 -5.66 -4.16 3.28
CA LEU A 154 -6.74 -3.17 3.17
C LEU A 154 -7.34 -2.83 4.55
N GLU A 155 -7.55 -3.83 5.39
CA GLU A 155 -8.10 -3.68 6.74
C GLU A 155 -7.17 -2.91 7.68
N SER A 156 -5.86 -2.98 7.48
CA SER A 156 -4.88 -2.29 8.33
C SER A 156 -5.06 -0.76 8.37
N GLY A 157 -5.66 -0.18 7.35
CA GLY A 157 -6.01 1.24 7.29
C GLY A 157 -7.49 1.50 7.01
N GLY A 158 -8.29 0.47 6.88
CA GLY A 158 -9.69 0.54 6.47
C GLY A 158 -10.70 0.17 7.54
N ARG A 159 -11.94 0.03 7.09
CA ARG A 159 -13.07 -0.49 7.87
C ARG A 159 -13.69 -1.63 7.09
N ARG A 160 -14.06 -2.71 7.78
CA ARG A 160 -14.65 -3.90 7.18
C ARG A 160 -16.04 -4.15 7.76
N HIS A 161 -16.90 -4.70 6.91
CA HIS A 161 -18.18 -5.28 7.30
C HIS A 161 -18.42 -6.56 6.51
N ASP A 162 -18.99 -7.59 7.16
CA ASP A 162 -19.20 -8.90 6.57
C ASP A 162 -20.70 -9.25 6.58
N TRP A 163 -21.15 -9.87 5.49
CA TRP A 163 -22.49 -10.44 5.39
C TRP A 163 -22.41 -11.91 4.98
N THR A 164 -23.36 -12.68 5.48
CA THR A 164 -23.64 -14.03 4.99
C THR A 164 -24.91 -13.99 4.14
N VAL A 165 -24.80 -14.45 2.91
CA VAL A 165 -25.90 -14.51 1.94
C VAL A 165 -26.36 -15.94 1.85
N LEU A 166 -27.63 -16.20 2.19
CA LEU A 166 -28.27 -17.50 1.97
C LEU A 166 -28.77 -17.56 0.53
N LEU A 167 -28.48 -18.63 -0.18
CA LEU A 167 -28.93 -18.81 -1.55
C LEU A 167 -30.31 -19.46 -1.56
N SER A 168 -31.19 -18.94 -2.44
CA SER A 168 -32.46 -19.51 -2.81
C SER A 168 -32.49 -19.74 -4.31
N ASP A 169 -33.35 -20.65 -4.77
CA ASP A 169 -33.52 -20.92 -6.21
C ASP A 169 -33.86 -19.63 -6.97
N SER A 170 -34.69 -18.76 -6.39
CA SER A 170 -35.09 -17.49 -6.97
C SER A 170 -33.96 -16.45 -7.03
N LEU A 171 -32.96 -16.54 -6.16
CA LEU A 171 -31.75 -15.70 -6.25
C LEU A 171 -30.78 -16.26 -7.29
N ILE A 172 -30.74 -17.59 -7.48
CA ILE A 172 -29.89 -18.24 -8.48
C ILE A 172 -30.43 -17.99 -9.89
N ASP A 173 -31.72 -18.08 -10.12
CA ASP A 173 -32.34 -17.81 -11.42
C ASP A 173 -32.49 -16.30 -11.71
N GLY A 174 -32.26 -15.44 -10.70
CA GLY A 174 -32.34 -13.99 -10.81
C GLY A 174 -33.75 -13.43 -10.80
N SER A 175 -34.76 -14.24 -10.42
CA SER A 175 -36.16 -13.77 -10.31
C SER A 175 -36.40 -12.91 -9.07
N THR A 176 -35.57 -13.03 -8.05
CA THR A 176 -35.55 -12.15 -6.87
C THR A 176 -34.15 -11.62 -6.60
N SER A 177 -34.09 -10.54 -5.84
CA SER A 177 -32.83 -9.98 -5.30
C SER A 177 -32.84 -10.03 -3.78
N ALA A 178 -31.67 -10.10 -3.17
CA ALA A 178 -31.51 -10.08 -1.73
C ALA A 178 -30.83 -8.76 -1.31
N GLN A 179 -31.57 -7.88 -0.67
CA GLN A 179 -31.00 -6.68 -0.06
C GLN A 179 -30.36 -7.08 1.28
N LEU A 180 -29.11 -6.69 1.46
CA LEU A 180 -28.38 -6.90 2.70
C LEU A 180 -28.61 -5.74 3.66
N GLU A 181 -28.21 -5.92 4.93
CA GLU A 181 -28.30 -4.86 5.94
C GLU A 181 -27.43 -3.67 5.52
N ASP A 182 -28.00 -2.46 5.59
CA ASP A 182 -27.26 -1.22 5.33
C ASP A 182 -26.15 -1.02 6.37
N VAL A 183 -24.94 -0.67 5.92
CA VAL A 183 -23.83 -0.38 6.82
C VAL A 183 -23.37 1.06 6.69
N VAL A 184 -23.06 1.67 7.84
CA VAL A 184 -22.48 3.00 7.89
C VAL A 184 -21.06 2.88 8.42
N LEU A 185 -20.09 3.28 7.59
CA LEU A 185 -18.67 3.26 7.93
C LEU A 185 -18.09 4.68 7.87
N SER A 186 -17.17 4.95 8.78
CA SER A 186 -16.44 6.21 8.84
C SER A 186 -14.95 5.98 8.65
N LEU A 187 -14.33 6.77 7.77
CA LEU A 187 -12.90 6.76 7.50
C LEU A 187 -12.42 8.20 7.29
N ASP A 188 -11.35 8.57 8.01
CA ASP A 188 -10.76 9.92 7.95
C ASP A 188 -11.81 11.06 8.11
N GLY A 189 -12.77 10.83 9.02
CA GLY A 189 -13.83 11.79 9.29
C GLY A 189 -14.98 11.78 8.27
N VAL A 190 -14.91 11.05 7.16
CA VAL A 190 -15.99 10.95 6.17
C VAL A 190 -16.87 9.75 6.47
N GLU A 191 -18.17 10.00 6.69
CA GLU A 191 -19.16 8.96 6.92
C GLU A 191 -19.89 8.61 5.62
N ARG A 192 -19.94 7.31 5.30
CA ARG A 192 -20.65 6.78 4.13
C ARG A 192 -21.58 5.65 4.53
N ARG A 193 -22.78 5.66 3.94
CA ARG A 193 -23.71 4.56 4.03
C ARG A 193 -23.59 3.71 2.77
N PHE A 194 -23.39 2.43 2.95
CA PHE A 194 -23.31 1.45 1.88
C PHE A 194 -24.55 0.57 1.95
N ARG A 195 -25.22 0.44 0.81
CA ARG A 195 -26.36 -0.45 0.61
C ARG A 195 -25.98 -1.44 -0.47
N VAL A 196 -26.00 -2.71 -0.12
CA VAL A 196 -25.59 -3.81 -0.98
C VAL A 196 -26.79 -4.69 -1.28
N THR A 197 -27.01 -4.97 -2.55
CA THR A 197 -28.06 -5.87 -3.02
C THR A 197 -27.42 -6.96 -3.86
N VAL A 198 -27.67 -8.23 -3.53
CA VAL A 198 -27.32 -9.36 -4.40
C VAL A 198 -28.42 -9.51 -5.42
N LEU A 199 -28.10 -9.27 -6.69
CA LEU A 199 -29.05 -9.30 -7.79
C LEU A 199 -29.22 -10.71 -8.36
N ARG A 200 -28.15 -11.48 -8.37
CA ARG A 200 -28.12 -12.86 -8.84
C ARG A 200 -26.91 -13.59 -8.24
N ALA A 201 -27.01 -14.89 -8.05
CA ALA A 201 -25.92 -15.77 -7.66
C ALA A 201 -25.75 -16.92 -8.66
N ASP A 202 -24.52 -17.20 -9.07
CA ASP A 202 -24.16 -18.34 -9.91
C ASP A 202 -23.23 -19.27 -9.12
N THR A 203 -23.80 -20.36 -8.61
CA THR A 203 -23.07 -21.35 -7.83
C THR A 203 -22.07 -22.12 -8.68
N ALA A 204 -22.40 -22.36 -9.96
CA ALA A 204 -21.50 -23.06 -10.88
C ALA A 204 -20.28 -22.21 -11.22
N GLN A 205 -20.41 -20.89 -11.35
CA GLN A 205 -19.28 -19.99 -11.56
C GLN A 205 -18.68 -19.48 -10.24
N ARG A 206 -19.37 -19.65 -9.12
CA ARG A 206 -19.05 -19.08 -7.80
C ARG A 206 -18.91 -17.56 -7.91
N GLU A 207 -19.96 -16.93 -8.46
CA GLU A 207 -20.04 -15.50 -8.68
C GLU A 207 -21.38 -14.96 -8.17
N MET A 208 -21.38 -13.68 -7.77
CA MET A 208 -22.59 -12.94 -7.43
C MET A 208 -22.58 -11.63 -8.19
N LYS A 209 -23.75 -11.27 -8.79
CA LYS A 209 -23.98 -9.94 -9.32
C LYS A 209 -24.47 -9.04 -8.20
N ILE A 210 -23.77 -7.95 -7.97
CA ILE A 210 -23.97 -7.02 -6.85
C ILE A 210 -24.41 -5.68 -7.37
N GLY A 211 -25.46 -5.10 -6.77
CA GLY A 211 -25.78 -3.68 -6.81
C GLY A 211 -25.23 -3.01 -5.56
N LEU A 212 -24.41 -1.98 -5.73
CA LEU A 212 -23.83 -1.18 -4.66
C LEU A 212 -24.31 0.25 -4.77
N GLU A 213 -24.99 0.75 -3.73
CA GLU A 213 -25.34 2.16 -3.58
C GLU A 213 -24.55 2.77 -2.42
N ILE A 214 -24.03 3.98 -2.63
CA ILE A 214 -23.20 4.69 -1.65
C ILE A 214 -23.77 6.08 -1.46
N ASP A 215 -24.21 6.38 -0.24
CA ASP A 215 -24.63 7.72 0.17
C ASP A 215 -23.53 8.35 1.04
N THR A 216 -23.00 9.49 0.61
CA THR A 216 -22.00 10.24 1.37
C THR A 216 -22.66 11.41 2.07
N LYS A 217 -22.49 11.51 3.41
CA LYS A 217 -22.98 12.67 4.16
C LYS A 217 -22.02 13.85 4.00
N ALA A 218 -22.58 15.03 3.72
CA ALA A 218 -21.82 16.27 3.77
C ALA A 218 -21.26 16.51 5.17
N GLN A 219 -19.97 16.87 5.23
CA GLN A 219 -19.39 17.32 6.49
C GLN A 219 -19.03 18.80 6.43
N PRO A 220 -19.39 19.59 7.48
CA PRO A 220 -18.98 20.98 7.58
C PRO A 220 -17.46 21.08 7.65
N GLY A 221 -16.83 21.85 6.74
CA GLY A 221 -15.41 22.13 6.75
C GLY A 221 -14.53 21.24 5.88
N VAL A 222 -15.05 20.20 5.25
CA VAL A 222 -14.35 19.43 4.21
C VAL A 222 -14.78 19.98 2.86
N ALA A 223 -13.96 20.85 2.27
CA ALA A 223 -14.16 21.31 0.90
C ALA A 223 -14.11 20.08 -0.03
N GLU A 224 -15.12 19.91 -0.88
CA GLU A 224 -15.25 18.85 -1.89
C GLU A 224 -15.74 17.46 -1.44
N THR A 225 -16.41 17.31 -0.31
CA THR A 225 -17.21 16.10 -0.15
C THR A 225 -18.36 16.20 -1.15
N ALA A 226 -18.19 15.57 -2.31
CA ALA A 226 -19.29 15.46 -3.27
C ALA A 226 -20.42 14.69 -2.57
N THR A 227 -21.38 15.45 -2.02
CA THR A 227 -22.65 14.88 -1.57
C THR A 227 -23.34 14.30 -2.77
N GLY A 228 -23.41 12.98 -2.82
CA GLY A 228 -24.02 12.32 -3.97
C GLY A 228 -24.32 10.88 -3.67
N ARG A 229 -25.37 10.41 -4.28
CA ARG A 229 -25.69 8.99 -4.37
C ARG A 229 -24.93 8.42 -5.56
N TYR A 230 -24.11 7.44 -5.31
CA TYR A 230 -23.42 6.67 -6.34
C TYR A 230 -24.05 5.28 -6.38
N ALA A 231 -24.37 4.78 -7.56
CA ALA A 231 -24.91 3.44 -7.75
C ALA A 231 -24.17 2.74 -8.89
N ILE A 232 -23.76 1.49 -8.68
CA ILE A 232 -23.05 0.67 -9.66
C ILE A 232 -23.46 -0.79 -9.50
N GLU A 233 -23.48 -1.51 -10.62
CA GLU A 233 -23.63 -2.97 -10.65
C GLU A 233 -22.35 -3.61 -11.20
N PHE A 234 -21.93 -4.71 -10.61
CA PHE A 234 -20.76 -5.48 -11.03
C PHE A 234 -20.84 -6.91 -10.56
N ASP A 235 -20.04 -7.78 -11.17
CA ASP A 235 -19.91 -9.18 -10.77
C ASP A 235 -18.74 -9.35 -9.82
N VAL A 236 -18.95 -10.14 -8.76
CA VAL A 236 -17.94 -10.49 -7.76
C VAL A 236 -17.77 -12.00 -7.75
N GLY A 237 -16.61 -12.46 -8.16
CA GLY A 237 -16.30 -13.90 -8.23
C GLY A 237 -15.35 -14.33 -7.13
N PHE A 238 -15.55 -15.54 -6.65
CA PHE A 238 -14.64 -16.15 -5.67
C PHE A 238 -13.19 -16.25 -6.18
N TYR A 239 -13.00 -16.54 -7.46
CA TYR A 239 -11.69 -16.60 -8.11
C TYR A 239 -11.22 -15.26 -8.68
N SER A 240 -12.04 -14.22 -8.64
CA SER A 240 -11.67 -12.85 -9.04
C SER A 240 -10.93 -12.11 -7.93
N SER A 241 -10.96 -12.63 -6.70
CA SER A 241 -10.40 -12.03 -5.51
C SER A 241 -8.87 -11.94 -5.42
N PRO A 242 -8.04 -12.71 -6.18
CA PRO A 242 -6.59 -12.54 -6.10
C PRO A 242 -6.09 -11.14 -6.44
N MET A 243 -6.96 -10.30 -6.99
CA MET A 243 -6.73 -8.87 -7.06
C MET A 243 -8.05 -8.18 -6.78
N ILE A 244 -8.20 -7.67 -5.57
CA ILE A 244 -9.44 -7.04 -5.11
C ILE A 244 -9.72 -5.81 -5.97
N ASP A 245 -10.74 -5.91 -6.83
CA ASP A 245 -11.26 -4.77 -7.57
C ASP A 245 -11.94 -3.82 -6.62
N ASN A 246 -11.74 -2.54 -6.84
CA ASN A 246 -12.25 -1.51 -5.97
C ASN A 246 -12.78 -0.29 -6.73
N THR A 247 -13.73 0.37 -6.13
CA THR A 247 -14.32 1.60 -6.64
C THR A 247 -13.67 2.80 -5.96
N ARG A 248 -13.17 3.74 -6.76
CA ARG A 248 -12.64 5.01 -6.27
C ARG A 248 -13.78 5.94 -5.86
N LEU A 249 -13.64 6.52 -4.68
CA LEU A 249 -14.56 7.48 -4.10
C LEU A 249 -13.88 8.86 -3.98
N SER A 250 -14.64 9.88 -3.59
CA SER A 250 -14.08 11.18 -3.21
C SER A 250 -13.13 11.05 -2.00
N ASN A 251 -12.32 12.08 -1.76
CA ASN A 251 -11.37 12.16 -0.64
C ASN A 251 -10.28 11.06 -0.65
N ASP A 252 -9.87 10.63 -1.86
CA ASP A 252 -8.88 9.57 -2.06
C ASP A 252 -9.21 8.28 -1.28
N GLN A 253 -10.49 7.98 -1.16
CA GLN A 253 -11.01 6.78 -0.51
C GLN A 253 -11.49 5.77 -1.53
N ARG A 254 -11.58 4.50 -1.13
CA ARG A 254 -11.99 3.39 -1.98
C ARG A 254 -12.87 2.42 -1.23
N VAL A 255 -13.69 1.71 -1.98
CA VAL A 255 -14.48 0.60 -1.46
C VAL A 255 -14.31 -0.63 -2.34
N ALA A 256 -14.22 -1.79 -1.72
CA ALA A 256 -14.23 -3.08 -2.39
C ALA A 256 -15.29 -3.97 -1.79
N ILE A 257 -15.93 -4.80 -2.62
CA ILE A 257 -16.74 -5.93 -2.18
C ILE A 257 -16.05 -7.21 -2.65
N VAL A 258 -15.90 -8.15 -1.73
CA VAL A 258 -15.14 -9.37 -1.93
C VAL A 258 -15.98 -10.57 -1.55
N LEU A 259 -16.10 -11.54 -2.45
CA LEU A 259 -16.71 -12.83 -2.18
C LEU A 259 -15.64 -13.75 -1.56
N THR A 260 -15.64 -13.86 -0.23
CA THR A 260 -14.60 -14.57 0.52
C THR A 260 -14.83 -16.07 0.58
N ASP A 261 -16.08 -16.51 0.48
CA ASP A 261 -16.45 -17.91 0.34
C ASP A 261 -17.80 -18.04 -0.37
N MET A 262 -18.01 -19.18 -1.05
CA MET A 262 -19.28 -19.52 -1.69
C MET A 262 -19.40 -21.03 -1.87
N ASN A 263 -20.56 -21.55 -1.52
CA ASN A 263 -20.98 -22.93 -1.72
C ASN A 263 -22.46 -22.98 -2.16
N ASP A 264 -23.04 -24.16 -2.29
CA ASP A 264 -24.42 -24.32 -2.77
C ASP A 264 -25.48 -23.77 -1.80
N ALA A 265 -25.16 -23.60 -0.52
CA ALA A 265 -26.07 -23.10 0.50
C ALA A 265 -25.99 -21.56 0.67
N GLY A 266 -24.84 -20.96 0.37
CA GLY A 266 -24.64 -19.55 0.60
C GLY A 266 -23.25 -19.04 0.23
N GLY A 267 -23.03 -17.76 0.49
CA GLY A 267 -21.74 -17.12 0.32
C GLY A 267 -21.48 -16.04 1.36
N ASN A 268 -20.20 -15.71 1.57
CA ASN A 268 -19.78 -14.68 2.49
C ASN A 268 -19.21 -13.50 1.68
N LEU A 269 -19.84 -12.34 1.83
CA LEU A 269 -19.41 -11.07 1.25
C LEU A 269 -18.75 -10.20 2.31
N SER A 270 -17.63 -9.60 1.97
CA SER A 270 -16.95 -8.61 2.79
C SER A 270 -16.89 -7.29 2.05
N LEU A 271 -17.33 -6.20 2.67
CA LEU A 271 -17.09 -4.85 2.21
C LEU A 271 -15.89 -4.28 2.97
N VAL A 272 -14.94 -3.72 2.24
CA VAL A 272 -13.80 -3.00 2.82
C VAL A 272 -13.80 -1.57 2.30
N PHE A 273 -13.85 -0.62 3.22
CA PHE A 273 -13.75 0.80 2.96
C PHE A 273 -12.38 1.28 3.43
N PHE A 274 -11.53 1.80 2.53
CA PHE A 274 -10.11 2.01 2.81
C PHE A 274 -9.55 3.24 2.08
N PRO A 275 -8.40 3.82 2.55
CA PRO A 275 -7.76 4.95 1.90
C PRO A 275 -7.09 4.52 0.59
N GLY A 276 -7.08 5.42 -0.41
CA GLY A 276 -6.49 5.18 -1.73
C GLY A 276 -5.00 4.81 -1.69
N SER A 277 -4.28 5.22 -0.65
CA SER A 277 -2.87 4.84 -0.42
C SER A 277 -2.66 3.34 -0.21
N ARG A 278 -3.73 2.59 0.09
CA ARG A 278 -3.72 1.13 0.23
C ARG A 278 -4.18 0.40 -1.04
N ALA A 279 -4.51 1.13 -2.10
CA ALA A 279 -4.80 0.52 -3.39
C ALA A 279 -3.59 -0.27 -3.89
N SER A 280 -3.85 -1.35 -4.64
CA SER A 280 -2.78 -2.19 -5.15
C SER A 280 -1.83 -1.39 -6.05
N LEU A 281 -0.55 -1.78 -6.10
CA LEU A 281 0.49 -1.16 -6.94
C LEU A 281 0.13 -1.13 -8.45
N ARG A 282 -0.91 -1.86 -8.86
CA ARG A 282 -1.41 -1.84 -10.24
C ARG A 282 -2.00 -0.49 -10.63
N GLU A 283 -2.60 0.22 -9.67
CA GLU A 283 -3.06 1.59 -9.86
C GLU A 283 -1.97 2.58 -9.42
N LYS A 284 -0.86 2.61 -10.17
CA LYS A 284 0.12 3.69 -10.00
C LYS A 284 -0.61 5.01 -10.21
N PRO A 285 -0.50 5.97 -9.27
CA PRO A 285 -1.04 7.30 -9.50
C PRO A 285 -0.46 7.83 -10.81
N TYR A 286 -1.31 8.41 -11.67
CA TYR A 286 -0.82 9.05 -12.89
C TYR A 286 0.26 10.07 -12.52
N TYR A 287 1.30 10.14 -13.32
CA TYR A 287 2.44 11.08 -13.13
C TYR A 287 1.96 12.51 -12.84
N GLU A 288 0.89 12.96 -13.50
CA GLU A 288 0.23 14.25 -13.26
C GLU A 288 -0.38 14.38 -11.84
N GLU A 289 -0.82 13.30 -11.25
CA GLU A 289 -1.37 13.28 -9.88
C GLU A 289 -0.26 13.39 -8.83
N ILE A 290 0.90 12.80 -9.11
CA ILE A 290 2.11 12.95 -8.30
C ILE A 290 2.61 14.41 -8.37
N LEU A 291 2.69 14.97 -9.57
CA LEU A 291 3.10 16.37 -9.75
C LEU A 291 2.15 17.33 -9.04
N ARG A 292 0.85 17.08 -9.08
CA ARG A 292 -0.15 17.91 -8.39
C ARG A 292 -0.01 17.84 -6.87
N LYS A 293 0.24 16.64 -6.31
CA LYS A 293 0.49 16.45 -4.87
C LYS A 293 1.80 17.09 -4.41
N LEU A 294 2.82 17.10 -5.25
CA LEU A 294 4.11 17.75 -4.96
C LEU A 294 4.07 19.28 -5.15
N ALA A 295 3.15 19.78 -5.97
CA ALA A 295 2.98 21.22 -6.22
C ALA A 295 1.99 21.89 -5.25
N SER A 296 1.28 21.11 -4.42
CA SER A 296 0.42 21.63 -3.35
C SER A 296 1.27 21.88 -2.12
N PRO A 297 1.34 23.16 -1.60
CA PRO A 297 2.14 23.51 -0.43
C PRO A 297 1.64 22.87 0.85
#